data_3dd6c10d97d54c0a67a72e7c27838260
#
_entry.id   3dd6c10d97d54c0a67a72e7c27838260
#
_cell.length_a   1.000
_cell.length_b   1.000
_cell.length_c   1.000
_cell.angle_alpha   90.00
_cell.angle_beta   90.00
_cell.angle_gamma   90.00
#
_symmetry.space_group_name_H-M   'P 1'
#
loop_
_entity.id
_entity.type
_entity.pdbx_description
1 polymer ?
#
loop_
_entity_poly.entity_id
_entity_poly.type
_entity_poly.pdbx_seq_one_letter_code
_entity_poly.pdbx_strand_id
1 'polypeptide(L)'
;MWVAMRHFVLLLFLCPLAVFAANSKSCVAIGDAAKLVNKDVCIQAHVYDVVELPDGIRFLDVCAPETPDDQCPFTVISLREDREQVGELRQFRDADVHLRGIVQPMHGRSGMVLSHARQFYGGPPKFKPNPKLLHGFSGEQSKPPISDPNLRPHGGHRSFMNSRDQEPLTR
;
A
#
# COMPACT_ATOMS: atom_id res chain seq x y z
N MET A 1 5.03 -0.24 -63.59
CA MET A 1 5.77 -0.60 -62.37
C MET A 1 5.62 0.41 -61.20
N TRP A 2 4.82 1.44 -61.30
CA TRP A 2 4.67 2.47 -60.22
C TRP A 2 3.48 2.26 -59.30
N VAL A 3 2.53 1.41 -59.63
CA VAL A 3 1.31 1.18 -58.86
C VAL A 3 1.54 0.20 -57.70
N ALA A 4 2.46 -0.74 -57.84
CA ALA A 4 2.76 -1.76 -56.82
C ALA A 4 3.49 -1.18 -55.58
N MET A 5 4.23 -0.07 -55.74
CA MET A 5 5.01 0.52 -54.65
C MET A 5 4.15 1.38 -53.67
N ARG A 6 2.99 1.85 -54.12
CA ARG A 6 2.08 2.68 -53.30
C ARG A 6 1.31 1.85 -52.26
N HIS A 7 1.10 0.59 -52.51
CA HIS A 7 0.36 -0.29 -51.55
C HIS A 7 1.26 -0.87 -50.45
N PHE A 8 2.58 -0.91 -50.70
CA PHE A 8 3.52 -1.42 -49.69
C PHE A 8 3.81 -0.40 -48.58
N VAL A 9 3.70 0.88 -48.82
CA VAL A 9 3.90 1.95 -47.84
C VAL A 9 2.69 2.09 -46.93
N LEU A 10 1.48 1.74 -47.39
CA LEU A 10 0.25 1.83 -46.57
C LEU A 10 0.10 0.68 -45.54
N LEU A 11 0.77 -0.46 -45.77
CA LEU A 11 0.74 -1.61 -44.89
C LEU A 11 1.68 -1.49 -43.69
N LEU A 12 2.65 -0.59 -43.71
CA LEU A 12 3.60 -0.34 -42.63
C LEU A 12 3.05 0.57 -41.50
N PHE A 13 1.91 1.25 -41.74
CA PHE A 13 1.30 2.12 -40.74
C PHE A 13 0.20 1.48 -39.89
N LEU A 14 -0.15 0.22 -40.16
CA LEU A 14 -1.03 -0.58 -39.27
C LEU A 14 -0.21 -1.38 -38.27
N CYS A 15 0.77 -0.74 -37.61
CA CYS A 15 1.32 -1.28 -36.39
C CYS A 15 0.21 -1.14 -35.32
N PRO A 16 -0.39 -2.25 -34.81
CA PRO A 16 -1.33 -2.12 -33.72
C PRO A 16 -0.53 -1.55 -32.55
N LEU A 17 -0.88 -0.35 -32.12
CA LEU A 17 -0.53 0.13 -30.80
C LEU A 17 -1.13 -0.88 -29.82
N ALA A 18 -0.35 -1.90 -29.49
CA ALA A 18 -0.61 -2.75 -28.35
C ALA A 18 -0.57 -1.80 -27.14
N VAL A 19 -1.72 -1.24 -26.81
CA VAL A 19 -1.95 -0.53 -25.57
C VAL A 19 -1.72 -1.60 -24.51
N PHE A 20 -0.57 -1.55 -23.87
CA PHE A 20 -0.34 -2.25 -22.62
C PHE A 20 -1.36 -1.69 -21.64
N ALA A 21 -2.54 -2.30 -21.60
CA ALA A 21 -3.48 -2.11 -20.51
C ALA A 21 -2.73 -2.55 -19.26
N ALA A 22 -2.12 -1.60 -18.57
CA ALA A 22 -1.66 -1.81 -17.22
C ALA A 22 -2.86 -2.40 -16.48
N ASN A 23 -2.71 -3.61 -15.93
CA ASN A 23 -3.70 -4.26 -15.10
C ASN A 23 -3.92 -3.41 -13.83
N SER A 24 -4.63 -2.30 -13.97
CA SER A 24 -5.22 -1.60 -12.85
C SER A 24 -6.25 -2.58 -12.28
N LYS A 25 -5.95 -3.18 -11.14
CA LYS A 25 -6.94 -3.98 -10.41
C LYS A 25 -8.17 -3.11 -10.27
N SER A 26 -9.27 -3.52 -10.90
CA SER A 26 -10.54 -2.80 -10.79
C SER A 26 -10.93 -2.72 -9.32
N CYS A 27 -11.35 -1.52 -8.89
CA CYS A 27 -11.88 -1.36 -7.55
C CYS A 27 -13.22 -2.09 -7.45
N VAL A 28 -13.49 -2.68 -6.30
CA VAL A 28 -14.72 -3.41 -6.00
C VAL A 28 -15.67 -2.53 -5.19
N ALA A 29 -16.96 -2.79 -5.32
CA ALA A 29 -17.97 -2.12 -4.50
C ALA A 29 -17.85 -2.54 -3.03
N ILE A 30 -18.31 -1.68 -2.11
CA ILE A 30 -18.24 -1.89 -0.66
C ILE A 30 -18.83 -3.23 -0.22
N GLY A 31 -19.99 -3.62 -0.74
CA GLY A 31 -20.64 -4.88 -0.39
C GLY A 31 -19.83 -6.12 -0.74
N ASP A 32 -19.02 -6.05 -1.80
CA ASP A 32 -18.13 -7.14 -2.19
C ASP A 32 -16.82 -7.07 -1.43
N ALA A 33 -16.32 -5.87 -1.13
CA ALA A 33 -15.12 -5.67 -0.31
C ALA A 33 -15.29 -6.27 1.08
N ALA A 34 -16.46 -6.16 1.68
CA ALA A 34 -16.78 -6.73 2.99
C ALA A 34 -16.51 -8.24 3.09
N LYS A 35 -16.56 -8.95 1.97
CA LYS A 35 -16.31 -10.41 1.88
C LYS A 35 -14.82 -10.73 1.74
N LEU A 36 -13.96 -9.74 1.49
CA LEU A 36 -12.55 -9.92 1.15
C LEU A 36 -11.61 -9.65 2.36
N VAL A 37 -12.01 -10.16 3.54
CA VAL A 37 -11.22 -10.02 4.77
C VAL A 37 -9.80 -10.54 4.59
N ASN A 38 -8.83 -9.81 5.14
CA ASN A 38 -7.39 -10.04 5.05
C ASN A 38 -6.78 -9.93 3.63
N LYS A 39 -7.51 -9.35 2.68
CA LYS A 39 -6.99 -9.09 1.34
C LYS A 39 -6.70 -7.60 1.15
N ASP A 40 -5.64 -7.30 0.39
CA ASP A 40 -5.36 -5.95 -0.11
C ASP A 40 -6.21 -5.70 -1.35
N VAL A 41 -7.16 -4.81 -1.23
CA VAL A 41 -8.13 -4.50 -2.27
C VAL A 41 -8.22 -2.99 -2.51
N CYS A 42 -8.63 -2.62 -3.71
CA CYS A 42 -9.16 -1.29 -4.00
C CYS A 42 -10.67 -1.34 -3.87
N ILE A 43 -11.26 -0.42 -3.10
CA ILE A 43 -12.70 -0.22 -3.01
C ILE A 43 -13.10 1.07 -3.70
N GLN A 44 -14.28 1.05 -4.30
CA GLN A 44 -14.97 2.26 -4.75
C GLN A 44 -16.11 2.55 -3.77
N ALA A 45 -16.12 3.75 -3.22
CA ALA A 45 -17.06 4.18 -2.22
C ALA A 45 -17.50 5.62 -2.44
N HIS A 46 -18.75 5.93 -2.09
CA HIS A 46 -19.22 7.29 -1.86
C HIS A 46 -19.05 7.61 -0.38
N VAL A 47 -18.45 8.76 -0.06
CA VAL A 47 -18.30 9.24 1.33
C VAL A 47 -19.45 10.20 1.64
N TYR A 48 -20.42 9.75 2.39
CA TYR A 48 -21.60 10.57 2.78
C TYR A 48 -21.25 11.57 3.87
N ASP A 49 -20.44 11.16 4.84
CA ASP A 49 -19.99 12.06 5.91
C ASP A 49 -18.61 11.68 6.42
N VAL A 50 -18.00 12.61 7.16
CA VAL A 50 -16.74 12.41 7.86
C VAL A 50 -16.94 12.81 9.31
N VAL A 51 -16.91 11.83 10.19
CA VAL A 51 -17.11 11.99 11.63
C VAL A 51 -15.77 11.94 12.34
N GLU A 52 -15.49 12.91 13.18
CA GLU A 52 -14.32 12.95 14.05
C GLU A 52 -14.76 12.82 15.51
N LEU A 53 -14.23 11.81 16.19
CA LEU A 53 -14.48 11.58 17.59
C LEU A 53 -13.57 12.46 18.48
N PRO A 54 -13.94 12.69 19.77
CA PRO A 54 -13.14 13.49 20.69
C PRO A 54 -11.72 12.95 20.94
N ASP A 55 -11.51 11.64 20.76
CA ASP A 55 -10.21 10.99 20.87
C ASP A 55 -9.31 11.17 19.63
N GLY A 56 -9.86 11.80 18.57
CA GLY A 56 -9.17 12.09 17.32
C GLY A 56 -9.23 10.97 16.29
N ILE A 57 -9.99 9.90 16.54
CA ILE A 57 -10.31 8.89 15.51
C ILE A 57 -11.32 9.50 14.54
N ARG A 58 -11.12 9.27 13.25
CA ARG A 58 -11.98 9.78 12.19
C ARG A 58 -12.57 8.61 11.41
N PHE A 59 -13.86 8.73 11.11
CA PHE A 59 -14.61 7.76 10.31
C PHE A 59 -15.02 8.41 9.00
N LEU A 60 -14.91 7.66 7.91
CA LEU A 60 -15.60 7.99 6.67
C LEU A 60 -16.85 7.15 6.63
N ASP A 61 -17.99 7.82 6.65
CA ASP A 61 -19.28 7.16 6.45
C ASP A 61 -19.44 6.87 4.97
N VAL A 62 -19.42 5.59 4.65
CA VAL A 62 -19.50 5.05 3.27
C VAL A 62 -20.80 4.31 3.00
N CYS A 63 -21.70 4.29 3.96
CA CYS A 63 -23.05 3.76 3.82
C CYS A 63 -24.05 4.90 3.68
N ALA A 64 -25.12 4.67 2.90
CA ALA A 64 -26.14 5.68 2.70
C ALA A 64 -26.77 6.11 4.03
N PRO A 65 -27.14 7.39 4.21
CA PRO A 65 -27.61 7.94 5.49
C PRO A 65 -28.86 7.24 6.06
N GLU A 66 -29.66 6.66 5.20
CA GLU A 66 -30.84 5.86 5.59
C GLU A 66 -30.49 4.44 6.05
N THR A 67 -29.23 4.01 5.90
CA THR A 67 -28.77 2.69 6.33
C THR A 67 -28.44 2.73 7.82
N PRO A 68 -29.12 1.95 8.66
CA PRO A 68 -28.77 1.85 10.08
C PRO A 68 -27.32 1.37 10.27
N ASP A 69 -26.64 1.85 11.29
CA ASP A 69 -25.23 1.52 11.57
C ASP A 69 -24.97 0.01 11.65
N ASP A 70 -25.89 -0.76 12.20
CA ASP A 70 -25.79 -2.21 12.33
C ASP A 70 -25.91 -2.95 11.00
N GLN A 71 -26.48 -2.30 9.99
CA GLN A 71 -26.63 -2.83 8.63
C GLN A 71 -25.55 -2.34 7.67
N CYS A 72 -24.76 -1.37 8.06
CA CYS A 72 -23.63 -0.91 7.27
C CYS A 72 -22.52 -1.99 7.26
N PRO A 73 -22.22 -2.63 6.11
CA PRO A 73 -21.33 -3.78 6.05
C PRO A 73 -19.85 -3.41 6.16
N PHE A 74 -19.52 -2.13 6.01
CA PHE A 74 -18.14 -1.68 5.88
C PHE A 74 -17.90 -0.36 6.59
N THR A 75 -16.72 -0.22 7.20
CA THR A 75 -16.30 1.03 7.81
C THR A 75 -14.89 1.41 7.38
N VAL A 76 -14.63 2.70 7.26
CA VAL A 76 -13.29 3.22 6.97
C VAL A 76 -12.88 4.15 8.11
N ILE A 77 -11.77 3.83 8.75
CA ILE A 77 -11.29 4.58 9.91
C ILE A 77 -9.89 5.14 9.68
N SER A 78 -9.61 6.31 10.23
CA SER A 78 -8.27 6.89 10.32
C SER A 78 -7.94 7.15 11.78
N LEU A 79 -6.85 6.55 12.25
CA LEU A 79 -6.42 6.70 13.63
C LEU A 79 -5.83 8.08 13.87
N ARG A 80 -5.87 8.55 15.13
CA ARG A 80 -5.28 9.82 15.52
C ARG A 80 -3.80 9.94 15.14
N GLU A 81 -3.04 8.88 15.31
CA GLU A 81 -1.61 8.81 15.01
C GLU A 81 -1.28 8.96 13.52
N ASP A 82 -2.23 8.65 12.65
CA ASP A 82 -2.06 8.73 11.19
C ASP A 82 -2.58 10.05 10.61
N ARG A 83 -3.08 10.99 11.46
CA ARG A 83 -3.74 12.22 11.04
C ARG A 83 -2.89 13.06 10.06
N GLU A 84 -1.63 13.28 10.38
CA GLU A 84 -0.72 14.07 9.54
C GLU A 84 -0.47 13.44 8.18
N GLN A 85 -0.38 12.11 8.15
CA GLN A 85 -0.06 11.36 6.94
C GLN A 85 -1.28 11.14 6.03
N VAL A 86 -2.46 11.08 6.62
CA VAL A 86 -3.74 10.99 5.90
C VAL A 86 -4.20 12.36 5.43
N GLY A 87 -3.93 13.41 6.20
CA GLY A 87 -4.35 14.78 5.92
C GLY A 87 -5.80 15.05 6.30
N GLU A 88 -6.39 16.11 5.73
CA GLU A 88 -7.75 16.52 6.02
C GLU A 88 -8.77 15.66 5.24
N LEU A 89 -9.66 15.00 5.99
CA LEU A 89 -10.65 14.08 5.41
C LEU A 89 -11.96 14.76 5.04
N ARG A 90 -12.28 15.92 5.63
CA ARG A 90 -13.54 16.64 5.37
C ARG A 90 -13.72 17.03 3.91
N GLN A 91 -12.62 17.16 3.16
CA GLN A 91 -12.65 17.45 1.73
C GLN A 91 -13.27 16.31 0.90
N PHE A 92 -13.38 15.12 1.45
CA PHE A 92 -13.97 13.95 0.78
C PHE A 92 -15.44 13.76 1.08
N ARG A 93 -16.05 14.63 1.93
CA ARG A 93 -17.48 14.59 2.18
C ARG A 93 -18.24 14.77 0.87
N ASP A 94 -19.26 13.97 0.65
CA ASP A 94 -20.12 13.97 -0.55
C ASP A 94 -19.33 13.72 -1.85
N ALA A 95 -18.29 12.90 -1.77
CA ALA A 95 -17.41 12.58 -2.90
C ALA A 95 -17.24 11.08 -3.10
N ASP A 96 -17.09 10.70 -4.37
CA ASP A 96 -16.69 9.34 -4.74
C ASP A 96 -15.19 9.18 -4.60
N VAL A 97 -14.77 8.12 -3.91
CA VAL A 97 -13.37 7.85 -3.63
C VAL A 97 -12.98 6.43 -4.02
N HIS A 98 -11.72 6.26 -4.40
CA HIS A 98 -11.09 4.97 -4.56
C HIS A 98 -10.07 4.79 -3.45
N LEU A 99 -10.28 3.78 -2.59
CA LEU A 99 -9.42 3.53 -1.44
C LEU A 99 -8.75 2.17 -1.55
N ARG A 100 -7.43 2.12 -1.39
CA ARG A 100 -6.72 0.86 -1.34
C ARG A 100 -6.26 0.55 0.08
N GLY A 101 -6.46 -0.68 0.51
CA GLY A 101 -5.99 -1.14 1.80
C GLY A 101 -6.36 -2.57 2.09
N ILE A 102 -5.97 -3.03 3.27
CA ILE A 102 -6.29 -4.38 3.74
C ILE A 102 -7.63 -4.33 4.46
N VAL A 103 -8.57 -5.16 4.01
CA VAL A 103 -9.85 -5.35 4.70
C VAL A 103 -9.62 -6.15 5.98
N GLN A 104 -10.12 -5.63 7.09
CA GLN A 104 -9.98 -6.23 8.42
C GLN A 104 -11.35 -6.36 9.09
N PRO A 105 -11.53 -7.35 9.99
CA PRO A 105 -12.71 -7.39 10.83
C PRO A 105 -12.65 -6.26 11.87
N MET A 106 -13.73 -5.50 12.01
CA MET A 106 -13.84 -4.36 12.93
C MET A 106 -15.20 -4.37 13.60
N HIS A 107 -15.26 -4.66 14.89
CA HIS A 107 -16.50 -4.58 15.69
C HIS A 107 -17.73 -5.24 15.04
N GLY A 108 -17.57 -6.45 14.51
CA GLY A 108 -18.67 -7.21 13.90
C GLY A 108 -18.95 -6.91 12.43
N ARG A 109 -18.24 -5.98 11.83
CA ARG A 109 -18.29 -5.67 10.39
C ARG A 109 -16.90 -5.72 9.77
N SER A 110 -16.80 -5.58 8.46
CA SER A 110 -15.54 -5.42 7.76
C SER A 110 -15.14 -3.95 7.71
N GLY A 111 -13.86 -3.67 7.60
CA GLY A 111 -13.41 -2.29 7.48
C GLY A 111 -11.98 -2.15 6.99
N MET A 112 -11.54 -0.92 6.83
CA MET A 112 -10.22 -0.56 6.35
C MET A 112 -9.64 0.57 7.18
N VAL A 113 -8.33 0.49 7.48
CA VAL A 113 -7.60 1.58 8.15
C VAL A 113 -6.93 2.46 7.11
N LEU A 114 -7.24 3.75 7.15
CA LEU A 114 -6.53 4.80 6.43
C LEU A 114 -5.35 5.26 7.27
N SER A 115 -4.16 4.98 6.81
CA SER A 115 -2.91 5.34 7.48
C SER A 115 -2.02 6.29 6.65
N HIS A 116 -2.40 6.55 5.38
CA HIS A 116 -1.66 7.46 4.50
C HIS A 116 -2.53 7.94 3.33
N ALA A 117 -2.40 9.23 2.95
CA ALA A 117 -3.14 9.83 1.84
C ALA A 117 -2.99 9.09 0.50
N ARG A 118 -1.85 8.44 0.25
CA ARG A 118 -1.62 7.66 -0.99
C ARG A 118 -2.65 6.55 -1.22
N GLN A 119 -3.34 6.08 -0.17
CA GLN A 119 -4.38 5.06 -0.30
C GLN A 119 -5.56 5.53 -1.16
N PHE A 120 -5.84 6.84 -1.21
CA PHE A 120 -6.82 7.45 -2.12
C PHE A 120 -6.39 7.40 -3.58
N TYR A 121 -5.12 7.15 -3.86
CA TYR A 121 -4.55 7.07 -5.20
C TYR A 121 -4.08 5.65 -5.55
N GLY A 122 -4.62 4.64 -4.88
CA GLY A 122 -4.27 3.24 -5.12
C GLY A 122 -2.94 2.78 -4.54
N GLY A 123 -2.27 3.63 -3.74
CA GLY A 123 -1.05 3.27 -3.03
C GLY A 123 -1.33 2.36 -1.82
N PRO A 124 -0.33 1.60 -1.35
CA PRO A 124 -0.48 0.72 -0.19
C PRO A 124 -0.63 1.54 1.11
N PRO A 125 -1.23 0.94 2.16
CA PRO A 125 -1.24 1.54 3.49
C PRO A 125 0.18 1.71 4.04
N LYS A 126 0.31 2.48 5.12
CA LYS A 126 1.58 2.61 5.83
C LYS A 126 2.02 1.25 6.34
N PHE A 127 3.29 0.89 6.09
CA PHE A 127 3.86 -0.31 6.67
C PHE A 127 3.99 -0.12 8.18
N LYS A 128 3.29 -0.97 8.95
CA LYS A 128 3.47 -1.05 10.41
C LYS A 128 4.33 -2.29 10.67
N PRO A 129 5.58 -2.15 11.12
CA PRO A 129 6.42 -3.31 11.44
C PRO A 129 5.75 -4.12 12.57
N ASN A 130 5.75 -5.43 12.42
CA ASN A 130 5.22 -6.31 13.46
C ASN A 130 6.14 -6.24 14.69
N PRO A 131 5.66 -5.76 15.85
CA PRO A 131 6.51 -5.63 17.04
C PRO A 131 7.09 -6.97 17.49
N LYS A 132 6.43 -8.09 17.22
CA LYS A 132 6.95 -9.43 17.52
C LYS A 132 8.20 -9.78 16.72
N LEU A 133 8.33 -9.24 15.50
CA LEU A 133 9.51 -9.44 14.67
C LEU A 133 10.68 -8.55 15.12
N LEU A 134 10.39 -7.36 15.65
CA LEU A 134 11.42 -6.47 16.18
C LEU A 134 12.08 -7.04 17.45
N HIS A 135 11.34 -7.76 18.29
CA HIS A 135 11.90 -8.42 19.46
C HIS A 135 12.76 -9.66 19.15
N GLY A 136 12.61 -10.25 17.97
CA GLY A 136 13.42 -11.39 17.53
C GLY A 136 14.84 -11.03 17.08
N PHE A 137 15.15 -9.74 16.92
CA PHE A 137 16.44 -9.24 16.50
C PHE A 137 17.22 -8.54 17.61
N SER A 138 16.86 -8.76 18.89
CA SER A 138 17.73 -8.34 19.98
C SER A 138 19.04 -9.13 19.89
N GLY A 139 20.14 -8.44 19.65
CA GLY A 139 21.47 -9.05 19.46
C GLY A 139 22.04 -9.77 20.71
N GLU A 140 21.27 -9.84 21.79
CA GLU A 140 21.63 -10.57 23.02
C GLU A 140 21.44 -12.08 22.94
N GLN A 141 20.82 -12.58 21.87
CA GLN A 141 20.73 -14.01 21.58
C GLN A 141 21.59 -14.42 20.38
N SER A 142 22.68 -13.74 20.14
CA SER A 142 23.69 -14.28 19.25
C SER A 142 24.25 -15.55 19.93
N LYS A 143 23.63 -16.71 19.61
CA LYS A 143 24.32 -17.98 19.77
C LYS A 143 25.72 -17.76 19.19
N PRO A 144 26.77 -18.22 19.90
CA PRO A 144 28.10 -18.14 19.34
C PRO A 144 28.06 -18.70 17.91
N PRO A 145 28.74 -18.08 16.95
CA PRO A 145 28.70 -18.51 15.58
C PRO A 145 29.00 -20.01 15.57
N ILE A 146 28.11 -20.79 14.95
CA ILE A 146 28.35 -22.22 14.77
C ILE A 146 29.63 -22.29 13.96
N SER A 147 30.72 -22.63 14.63
CA SER A 147 32.00 -22.84 14.01
C SER A 147 31.91 -24.18 13.27
N ASP A 148 31.44 -24.13 12.03
CA ASP A 148 31.54 -25.28 11.13
C ASP A 148 33.00 -25.39 10.70
N PRO A 149 33.72 -26.45 11.09
CA PRO A 149 35.13 -26.62 10.73
C PRO A 149 35.35 -26.77 9.21
N ASN A 150 34.27 -26.99 8.44
CA ASN A 150 34.33 -27.11 6.98
C ASN A 150 34.14 -25.74 6.26
N LEU A 151 33.64 -24.72 6.96
CA LEU A 151 33.58 -23.35 6.46
C LEU A 151 34.92 -22.66 6.70
N ARG A 152 35.93 -23.01 5.92
CA ARG A 152 37.15 -22.19 5.85
C ARG A 152 36.74 -20.83 5.26
N PRO A 153 37.12 -19.70 5.90
CA PRO A 153 36.91 -18.40 5.32
C PRO A 153 37.72 -18.32 4.03
N HIS A 154 37.04 -18.46 2.90
CA HIS A 154 37.64 -18.16 1.60
C HIS A 154 37.98 -16.67 1.61
N GLY A 155 39.28 -16.41 1.44
CA GLY A 155 39.95 -15.14 1.52
C GLY A 155 39.15 -13.90 1.35
N GLY A 156 39.24 -13.06 2.33
CA GLY A 156 39.06 -11.62 2.38
C GLY A 156 38.11 -10.97 1.36
N HIS A 157 36.82 -11.09 1.54
CA HIS A 157 35.96 -10.01 1.10
C HIS A 157 36.27 -8.81 1.98
N ARG A 158 37.01 -7.85 1.43
CA ARG A 158 37.16 -6.53 2.02
C ARG A 158 35.81 -5.95 2.24
N SER A 159 35.36 -5.87 3.48
CA SER A 159 34.16 -5.18 3.84
C SER A 159 34.25 -3.75 3.29
N PHE A 160 33.27 -3.31 2.53
CA PHE A 160 33.17 -1.94 2.02
C PHE A 160 33.13 -0.88 3.12
N MET A 161 33.09 -1.27 4.37
CA MET A 161 33.07 -0.37 5.52
C MET A 161 34.45 0.06 6.00
N ASN A 162 35.55 -0.60 5.58
CA ASN A 162 36.88 -0.25 6.04
C ASN A 162 37.64 0.75 5.14
N SER A 163 36.99 1.34 4.15
CA SER A 163 37.65 2.28 3.23
C SER A 163 37.60 3.74 3.68
N ARG A 164 36.99 4.06 4.83
CA ARG A 164 36.85 5.46 5.29
C ARG A 164 37.75 5.91 6.43
N ASP A 165 38.50 5.00 7.05
CA ASP A 165 39.27 5.34 8.25
C ASP A 165 40.77 5.40 8.04
N GLN A 166 41.28 5.52 6.80
CA GLN A 166 42.72 5.68 6.53
C GLN A 166 42.94 6.86 5.58
N GLU A 167 42.66 8.05 6.05
CA GLU A 167 43.30 9.24 5.55
C GLU A 167 44.30 9.71 6.63
N PRO A 168 45.61 9.52 6.42
CA PRO A 168 46.58 10.09 7.34
C PRO A 168 46.65 11.59 7.11
N LEU A 169 46.30 12.35 8.14
CA LEU A 169 46.63 13.76 8.25
C LEU A 169 48.15 13.90 8.19
N THR A 170 48.71 14.16 7.03
CA THR A 170 50.05 14.71 6.91
C THR A 170 49.95 16.23 6.83
N ARG A 171 50.63 16.81 7.72
CA ARG A 171 50.93 18.21 7.95
C ARG A 171 51.64 18.85 6.78
#